data_ae55b39c0f70ededec25a85696c61447
#
_entry.id   ae55b39c0f70ededec25a85696c61447
#
_cell.length_a   1.000
_cell.length_b   1.000
_cell.length_c   1.000
_cell.angle_alpha   90.00
_cell.angle_beta   90.00
_cell.angle_gamma   90.00
#
_symmetry.space_group_name_H-M   'P 1'
#
loop_
_entity.id
_entity.type
_entity.pdbx_description
1 polymer ?
#
loop_
_entity_poly.entity_id
_entity_poly.type
_entity_poly.pdbx_seq_one_letter_code
_entity_poly.pdbx_strand_id
1 'polypeptide(L)'
;MRSAKNWTNSVRGDVYRLKRPRSAQGHEQQGERYAVVVQANAYEHLSTWLVAPTTTKSFGSMIHPTIELRGQDVRVLVEQTTAVDPQRLGDFAGRLSPGELIEINVALRAVLDLE
;
A
#
# COMPACT_ATOMS: atom_id res chain seq x y z
N MET A 1 -16.73 -13.09 12.37
CA MET A 1 -15.41 -13.36 12.95
C MET A 1 -14.33 -13.26 11.90
N ARG A 2 -13.28 -12.63 12.20
CA ARG A 2 -12.23 -12.45 11.22
C ARG A 2 -11.26 -13.59 11.24
N SER A 3 -10.74 -13.92 10.09
CA SER A 3 -9.67 -14.89 10.02
C SER A 3 -8.40 -14.27 10.58
N ALA A 4 -7.39 -15.10 10.83
CA ALA A 4 -6.13 -14.60 11.32
C ALA A 4 -5.50 -13.62 10.34
N LYS A 5 -5.75 -13.77 9.07
CA LYS A 5 -5.15 -12.87 8.08
C LYS A 5 -5.95 -11.61 7.88
N ASN A 6 -7.23 -11.65 8.16
CA ASN A 6 -8.08 -10.47 8.16
C ASN A 6 -8.17 -9.74 6.83
N TRP A 7 -7.86 -10.41 5.75
CA TRP A 7 -7.93 -9.76 4.46
C TRP A 7 -9.33 -9.33 4.11
N THR A 8 -10.31 -10.19 4.43
CA THR A 8 -11.69 -9.90 4.09
C THR A 8 -12.23 -8.72 4.87
N ASN A 9 -11.45 -8.23 5.82
CA ASN A 9 -11.86 -7.11 6.64
C ASN A 9 -10.91 -5.94 6.52
N SER A 10 -10.13 -5.93 5.46
CA SER A 10 -9.23 -4.81 5.20
C SER A 10 -10.01 -3.55 4.98
N VAL A 11 -9.37 -2.46 5.37
CA VAL A 11 -9.91 -1.13 5.18
C VAL A 11 -9.00 -0.39 4.22
N ARG A 12 -9.60 0.42 3.36
CA ARG A 12 -8.79 1.26 2.50
C ARG A 12 -7.86 2.09 3.37
N GLY A 13 -6.59 2.08 3.03
CA GLY A 13 -5.56 2.75 3.83
C GLY A 13 -4.82 1.83 4.77
N ASP A 14 -5.22 0.56 4.88
CA ASP A 14 -4.42 -0.39 5.62
C ASP A 14 -3.12 -0.64 4.89
N VAL A 15 -2.06 -0.88 5.67
CA VAL A 15 -0.73 -1.12 5.14
C VAL A 15 -0.31 -2.52 5.52
N TYR A 16 0.18 -3.26 4.54
CA TYR A 16 0.66 -4.62 4.75
C TYR A 16 2.09 -4.74 4.28
N ARG A 17 2.82 -5.64 4.90
CA ARG A 17 4.13 -6.00 4.40
C ARG A 17 3.95 -6.75 3.08
N LEU A 18 4.78 -6.43 2.12
CA LEU A 18 4.70 -7.05 0.80
C LEU A 18 5.69 -8.20 0.75
N LYS A 19 5.20 -9.39 0.50
CA LYS A 19 6.06 -10.56 0.43
C LYS A 19 6.92 -10.48 -0.82
N ARG A 20 8.15 -10.97 -0.70
CA ARG A 20 9.03 -11.03 -1.84
C ARG A 20 8.55 -12.06 -2.84
N PRO A 21 8.71 -11.82 -4.12
CA PRO A 21 8.43 -12.85 -5.10
C PRO A 21 9.37 -14.04 -4.87
N ARG A 22 8.88 -15.24 -5.13
CA ARG A 22 9.69 -16.43 -4.92
C ARG A 22 10.91 -16.42 -5.83
N SER A 23 10.84 -15.82 -6.98
CA SER A 23 11.94 -15.77 -7.92
C SER A 23 12.97 -14.71 -7.58
N ALA A 24 12.74 -13.88 -6.56
CA ALA A 24 13.68 -12.82 -6.24
C ALA A 24 14.99 -13.39 -5.75
N GLN A 25 16.07 -12.79 -6.20
CA GLN A 25 17.39 -13.15 -5.73
C GLN A 25 17.68 -12.42 -4.44
N GLY A 26 18.47 -13.07 -3.58
CA GLY A 26 18.69 -12.53 -2.26
C GLY A 26 19.27 -11.13 -2.26
N HIS A 27 20.20 -10.87 -3.15
CA HIS A 27 20.89 -9.59 -3.14
C HIS A 27 20.01 -8.44 -3.63
N GLU A 28 18.86 -8.74 -4.18
CA GLU A 28 18.03 -7.69 -4.76
C GLU A 28 17.20 -6.97 -3.74
N GLN A 29 17.02 -7.54 -2.58
CA GLN A 29 16.14 -6.97 -1.60
C GLN A 29 16.92 -6.63 -0.37
N GLN A 30 16.87 -5.37 -0.01
CA GLN A 30 17.67 -4.90 1.09
C GLN A 30 16.84 -4.56 2.31
N GLY A 31 15.55 -4.76 2.27
CA GLY A 31 14.71 -4.44 3.41
C GLY A 31 13.30 -4.82 3.14
N GLU A 32 12.48 -4.56 4.12
CA GLU A 32 11.07 -4.87 3.99
C GLU A 32 10.38 -3.85 3.13
N ARG A 33 9.41 -4.33 2.37
CA ARG A 33 8.60 -3.47 1.55
C ARG A 33 7.17 -3.54 2.04
N TYR A 34 6.48 -2.44 1.85
CA TYR A 34 5.10 -2.31 2.33
C TYR A 34 4.24 -1.80 1.21
N ALA A 35 2.94 -2.08 1.31
CA ALA A 35 1.99 -1.62 0.32
C ALA A 35 0.73 -1.13 1.02
N VAL A 36 0.18 -0.07 0.48
CA VAL A 36 -1.03 0.57 1.01
C VAL A 36 -2.20 0.16 0.16
N VAL A 37 -3.27 -0.32 0.80
CA VAL A 37 -4.49 -0.68 0.08
C VAL A 37 -5.18 0.61 -0.35
N VAL A 38 -5.39 0.78 -1.65
CA VAL A 38 -6.01 2.00 -2.17
C VAL A 38 -7.39 1.75 -2.76
N GLN A 39 -7.80 0.51 -2.84
CA GLN A 39 -9.07 0.13 -3.41
C GLN A 39 -10.21 0.32 -2.41
N ALA A 40 -11.38 0.63 -2.92
CA ALA A 40 -12.55 0.80 -2.05
C ALA A 40 -12.89 -0.48 -1.31
N ASN A 41 -13.34 -0.32 -0.07
CA ASN A 41 -13.66 -1.46 0.78
C ASN A 41 -14.72 -2.37 0.16
N ALA A 42 -15.63 -1.79 -0.61
CA ALA A 42 -16.72 -2.56 -1.20
C ALA A 42 -16.22 -3.66 -2.13
N TYR A 43 -14.99 -3.57 -2.59
CA TYR A 43 -14.45 -4.50 -3.57
C TYR A 43 -13.41 -5.44 -2.96
N GLU A 44 -13.39 -5.56 -1.64
CA GLU A 44 -12.40 -6.44 -1.00
C GLU A 44 -12.61 -7.90 -1.37
N HIS A 45 -13.77 -8.24 -1.89
CA HIS A 45 -14.07 -9.63 -2.25
C HIS A 45 -13.47 -10.03 -3.60
N LEU A 46 -12.90 -9.11 -4.33
CA LEU A 46 -12.29 -9.44 -5.61
C LEU A 46 -11.03 -10.26 -5.40
N SER A 47 -10.66 -11.01 -6.42
CA SER A 47 -9.49 -11.88 -6.33
C SER A 47 -8.18 -11.10 -6.33
N THR A 48 -8.20 -9.85 -6.73
CA THR A 48 -7.02 -8.99 -6.65
C THR A 48 -7.39 -7.70 -5.96
N TRP A 49 -6.38 -7.10 -5.32
CA TRP A 49 -6.53 -5.83 -4.64
C TRP A 49 -5.57 -4.82 -5.24
N LEU A 50 -6.02 -3.58 -5.35
CA LEU A 50 -5.16 -2.49 -5.80
C LEU A 50 -4.39 -1.94 -4.62
N VAL A 51 -3.07 -1.96 -4.74
CA VAL A 51 -2.19 -1.48 -3.68
C VAL A 51 -1.11 -0.60 -4.27
N ALA A 52 -0.62 0.33 -3.48
CA ALA A 52 0.49 1.20 -3.88
C ALA A 52 1.69 0.88 -3.00
N PRO A 53 2.85 0.60 -3.61
CA PRO A 53 4.03 0.29 -2.82
C PRO A 53 4.62 1.54 -2.19
N THR A 54 5.47 1.33 -1.18
CA THR A 54 6.13 2.41 -0.50
C THR A 54 7.64 2.31 -0.70
N THR A 55 8.31 3.41 -0.40
CA THR A 55 9.76 3.45 -0.45
C THR A 55 10.27 4.43 0.59
N THR A 56 11.48 4.20 1.08
CA THR A 56 12.15 5.17 1.95
C THR A 56 13.07 6.08 1.16
N LYS A 57 13.17 5.89 -0.15
CA LYS A 57 14.24 6.53 -0.93
C LYS A 57 13.76 7.67 -1.81
N SER A 58 12.48 7.84 -1.96
CA SER A 58 11.95 8.89 -2.82
C SER A 58 11.79 10.18 -2.02
N PHE A 59 11.83 11.31 -2.71
CA PHE A 59 11.43 12.56 -2.09
C PHE A 59 9.93 12.65 -2.08
N GLY A 60 9.39 13.29 -1.03
CA GLY A 60 7.97 13.54 -0.98
C GLY A 60 7.56 14.49 -2.09
N SER A 61 6.37 14.29 -2.62
CA SER A 61 5.82 15.15 -3.65
C SER A 61 4.33 14.92 -3.68
N MET A 62 3.63 15.62 -4.56
CA MET A 62 2.19 15.45 -4.65
C MET A 62 1.80 14.01 -4.98
N ILE A 63 2.58 13.33 -5.82
CA ILE A 63 2.26 11.94 -6.18
C ILE A 63 3.05 10.93 -5.38
N HIS A 64 3.90 11.40 -4.46
CA HIS A 64 4.61 10.52 -3.53
C HIS A 64 4.36 11.03 -2.12
N PRO A 65 3.13 10.97 -1.64
CA PRO A 65 2.84 11.50 -0.31
C PRO A 65 3.59 10.74 0.76
N THR A 66 3.94 11.46 1.82
CA THR A 66 4.64 10.89 2.95
C THR A 66 3.63 10.36 3.95
N ILE A 67 3.88 9.18 4.45
CA ILE A 67 3.11 8.62 5.55
C ILE A 67 4.08 8.20 6.63
N GLU A 68 3.57 8.08 7.83
CA GLU A 68 4.36 7.55 8.94
C GLU A 68 4.02 6.08 9.11
N LEU A 69 5.04 5.24 9.09
CA LEU A 69 4.85 3.81 9.22
C LEU A 69 5.87 3.28 10.20
N ARG A 70 5.39 2.79 11.34
CA ARG A 70 6.23 2.19 12.35
C ARG A 70 7.33 3.15 12.81
N GLY A 71 6.96 4.41 12.95
CA GLY A 71 7.89 5.42 13.44
C GLY A 71 8.83 6.00 12.41
N GLN A 72 8.62 5.68 11.15
CA GLN A 72 9.49 6.12 10.08
C GLN A 72 8.66 6.74 8.97
N ASP A 73 9.18 7.81 8.38
CA ASP A 73 8.53 8.42 7.23
C ASP A 73 8.88 7.63 5.98
N VAL A 74 7.84 7.26 5.25
CA VAL A 74 8.03 6.59 3.96
C VAL A 74 7.16 7.29 2.93
N ARG A 75 7.43 7.06 1.67
CA ARG A 75 6.69 7.66 0.56
C ARG A 75 5.87 6.60 -0.11
N VAL A 76 4.64 6.95 -0.46
CA VAL A 76 3.76 6.04 -1.18
C VAL A 76 3.90 6.34 -2.66
N LEU A 77 4.29 5.35 -3.44
CA LEU A 77 4.50 5.52 -4.87
C LEU A 77 3.18 5.31 -5.59
N VAL A 78 2.37 6.35 -5.61
CA VAL A 78 0.98 6.22 -6.06
C VAL A 78 0.91 5.85 -7.54
N GLU A 79 1.86 6.32 -8.34
CA GLU A 79 1.87 5.98 -9.76
C GLU A 79 2.18 4.51 -10.02
N GLN A 80 2.63 3.79 -8.99
CA GLN A 80 2.93 2.37 -9.12
C GLN A 80 1.83 1.48 -8.55
N THR A 81 0.66 2.06 -8.34
CA THR A 81 -0.50 1.28 -7.90
C THR A 81 -0.72 0.13 -8.86
N THR A 82 -0.91 -1.05 -8.31
CA THR A 82 -1.02 -2.26 -9.12
C THR A 82 -1.94 -3.25 -8.44
N ALA A 83 -2.43 -4.20 -9.20
CA ALA A 83 -3.27 -5.27 -8.69
C ALA A 83 -2.40 -6.41 -8.20
N VAL A 84 -2.67 -6.89 -7.01
CA VAL A 84 -1.94 -8.03 -6.46
C VAL A 84 -2.94 -9.04 -5.92
N ASP A 85 -2.52 -10.30 -5.93
CA ASP A 85 -3.23 -11.33 -5.19
C ASP A 85 -3.04 -11.03 -3.71
N PRO A 86 -4.13 -10.97 -2.92
CA PRO A 86 -3.96 -10.69 -1.49
C PRO A 86 -2.99 -11.63 -0.78
N GLN A 87 -2.78 -12.83 -1.31
CA GLN A 87 -1.83 -13.74 -0.69
C GLN A 87 -0.40 -13.25 -0.78
N ARG A 88 -0.14 -12.27 -1.63
CA ARG A 88 1.18 -11.64 -1.67
C ARG A 88 1.39 -10.67 -0.52
N LEU A 89 0.34 -10.34 0.21
CA LEU A 89 0.44 -9.44 1.35
C LEU A 89 0.75 -10.24 2.59
N GLY A 90 1.69 -9.73 3.36
CA GLY A 90 2.08 -10.37 4.62
C GLY A 90 1.36 -9.74 5.79
N ASP A 91 2.10 -9.48 6.86
CA ASP A 91 1.52 -9.00 8.09
C ASP A 91 0.99 -7.59 7.95
N PHE A 92 -0.09 -7.32 8.66
CA PHE A 92 -0.60 -5.97 8.82
C PHE A 92 0.47 -5.10 9.49
N ALA A 93 0.73 -3.94 8.92
CA ALA A 93 1.79 -3.08 9.41
C ALA A 93 1.29 -1.76 9.96
N GLY A 94 0.08 -1.34 9.60
CA GLY A 94 -0.44 -0.09 10.09
C GLY A 94 -1.62 0.39 9.29
N ARG A 95 -2.08 1.58 9.62
CA ARG A 95 -3.24 2.18 8.98
C ARG A 95 -3.01 3.66 8.83
N LEU A 96 -3.32 4.18 7.67
CA LEU A 96 -3.15 5.59 7.41
C LEU A 96 -4.11 6.41 8.24
N SER A 97 -3.66 7.57 8.67
CA SER A 97 -4.54 8.54 9.31
C SER A 97 -5.49 9.12 8.26
N PRO A 98 -6.59 9.76 8.71
CA PRO A 98 -7.48 10.42 7.75
C PRO A 98 -6.76 11.47 6.91
N GLY A 99 -5.81 12.20 7.50
CA GLY A 99 -5.07 13.19 6.72
C GLY A 99 -4.19 12.55 5.67
N GLU A 100 -3.55 11.44 6.02
CA GLU A 100 -2.74 10.71 5.05
C GLU A 100 -3.60 10.17 3.91
N LEU A 101 -4.78 9.65 4.23
CA LEU A 101 -5.69 9.17 3.21
C LEU A 101 -6.11 10.27 2.24
N ILE A 102 -6.35 11.48 2.75
CA ILE A 102 -6.69 12.60 1.90
C ILE A 102 -5.56 12.86 0.90
N GLU A 103 -4.32 12.78 1.36
CA GLU A 103 -3.20 13.03 0.46
C GLU A 103 -3.06 11.91 -0.58
N ILE A 104 -3.37 10.68 -0.21
CA ILE A 104 -3.41 9.60 -1.18
C ILE A 104 -4.47 9.88 -2.25
N ASN A 105 -5.64 10.36 -1.82
CA ASN A 105 -6.71 10.67 -2.77
C ASN A 105 -6.29 11.77 -3.73
N VAL A 106 -5.63 12.81 -3.23
CA VAL A 106 -5.15 13.88 -4.09
C VAL A 106 -4.16 13.34 -5.11
N ALA A 107 -3.24 12.49 -4.66
CA ALA A 107 -2.24 11.91 -5.53
C ALA A 107 -2.88 11.03 -6.60
N LEU A 108 -3.86 10.22 -6.22
CA LEU A 108 -4.54 9.36 -7.18
C LEU A 108 -5.28 10.17 -8.23
N ARG A 109 -5.96 11.24 -7.81
CA ARG A 109 -6.63 12.10 -8.77
C ARG A 109 -5.64 12.69 -9.76
N ALA A 110 -4.48 13.11 -9.28
CA ALA A 110 -3.48 13.70 -10.15
C ALA A 110 -2.92 12.69 -11.13
N VAL A 111 -2.55 11.51 -10.63
CA VAL A 111 -1.92 10.49 -11.46
C VAL A 111 -2.89 9.95 -12.50
N LEU A 112 -4.16 9.83 -12.13
CA LEU A 112 -5.17 9.26 -13.02
C LEU A 112 -5.95 10.34 -13.78
N ASP A 113 -5.63 11.60 -13.54
CA ASP A 113 -6.31 12.73 -14.19
C ASP A 113 -7.81 12.71 -13.93
N LEU A 114 -8.17 12.45 -12.68
CA LEU A 114 -9.58 12.46 -12.27
C LEU A 114 -9.91 13.80 -11.65
N GLU A 115 -11.17 14.17 -11.81
CA GLU A 115 -11.66 15.43 -11.27
C GLU A 115 -11.87 15.40 -9.79
#